data_e104a309357a17dd295db80324a3662f
#
_entry.id   e104a309357a17dd295db80324a3662f
#
_cell.length_a   1.000
_cell.length_b   1.000
_cell.length_c   1.000
_cell.angle_alpha   90.00
_cell.angle_beta   90.00
_cell.angle_gamma   90.00
#
_symmetry.space_group_name_H-M   'P 1'
#
loop_
_entity.id
_entity.type
_entity.pdbx_description
1 polymer ?
#
loop_
_entity_poly.entity_id
_entity_poly.type
_entity_poly.pdbx_seq_one_letter_code
_entity_poly.pdbx_strand_id
1 'polypeptide(L)'
;MKEEVFIELGFEKTIVTAEESGSPDDWYYYSLDIGNLSLLTSASDEIVDGNWYCYFAESDDFKMDNEADLRDLVRILRIAFKIDVR
;
A
#
# COMPACT_ATOMS: atom_id res chain seq x y z
N MET A 1 -3.46 -9.68 -3.69
CA MET A 1 -4.65 -9.34 -2.88
C MET A 1 -5.48 -8.28 -3.57
N LYS A 2 -6.70 -8.07 -3.12
CA LYS A 2 -7.61 -7.11 -3.73
C LYS A 2 -7.40 -5.70 -3.18
N GLU A 3 -7.74 -4.71 -3.99
CA GLU A 3 -7.58 -3.29 -3.64
C GLU A 3 -8.33 -2.89 -2.37
N GLU A 4 -9.51 -3.47 -2.14
CA GLU A 4 -10.35 -3.13 -1.00
C GLU A 4 -9.66 -3.34 0.35
N VAL A 5 -8.69 -4.24 0.40
CA VAL A 5 -7.93 -4.52 1.63
C VAL A 5 -7.21 -3.26 2.11
N PHE A 6 -6.62 -2.51 1.19
CA PHE A 6 -5.89 -1.29 1.55
C PHE A 6 -6.82 -0.24 2.11
N ILE A 7 -8.00 -0.10 1.51
CA ILE A 7 -9.01 0.85 1.99
C ILE A 7 -9.45 0.49 3.41
N GLU A 8 -9.73 -0.79 3.64
CA GLU A 8 -10.15 -1.27 4.96
C GLU A 8 -9.08 -1.05 6.04
N LEU A 9 -7.82 -1.16 5.66
CA LEU A 9 -6.70 -0.99 6.60
C LEU A 9 -6.32 0.47 6.83
N GLY A 10 -6.98 1.40 6.14
CA GLY A 10 -6.74 2.82 6.35
C GLY A 10 -5.63 3.42 5.49
N PHE A 11 -5.24 2.73 4.42
CA PHE A 11 -4.29 3.30 3.47
C PHE A 11 -4.90 4.51 2.76
N GLU A 12 -4.04 5.46 2.42
CA GLU A 12 -4.45 6.65 1.66
C GLU A 12 -4.18 6.44 0.19
N LYS A 13 -5.12 6.90 -0.64
CA LYS A 13 -5.00 6.80 -2.10
C LYS A 13 -4.36 8.07 -2.64
N THR A 14 -3.33 7.92 -3.44
CA THR A 14 -2.67 9.03 -4.12
C THR A 14 -2.83 8.84 -5.63
N ILE A 15 -3.43 9.83 -6.29
CA ILE A 15 -3.62 9.83 -7.73
C ILE A 15 -2.49 10.62 -8.38
N VAL A 16 -1.82 9.99 -9.35
CA VAL A 16 -0.77 10.64 -10.13
C VAL A 16 -1.34 10.90 -11.51
N THR A 17 -1.45 12.16 -11.89
CA THR A 17 -2.07 12.53 -13.16
C THR A 17 -1.15 12.21 -14.33
N ALA A 18 -1.75 12.06 -15.52
CA ALA A 18 -1.00 11.84 -16.76
C ALA A 18 0.02 12.96 -16.99
N GLU A 19 -0.34 14.19 -16.67
CA GLU A 19 0.57 15.34 -16.80
C GLU A 19 1.79 15.23 -15.90
N GLU A 20 1.59 14.85 -14.64
CA GLU A 20 2.67 14.75 -13.66
C GLU A 20 3.64 13.62 -13.99
N SER A 21 3.13 12.48 -14.46
CA SER A 21 3.93 11.29 -14.67
C SER A 21 4.46 11.13 -16.09
N GLY A 22 3.87 11.84 -17.04
CA GLY A 22 4.16 11.64 -18.47
C GLY A 22 3.54 10.36 -19.03
N SER A 23 2.65 9.71 -18.29
CA SER A 23 1.95 8.51 -18.71
C SER A 23 0.77 8.85 -19.63
N PRO A 24 0.26 7.89 -20.42
CA PRO A 24 -0.94 8.12 -21.24
C PRO A 24 -2.18 8.43 -20.43
N ASP A 25 -2.30 7.84 -19.24
CA ASP A 25 -3.46 7.98 -18.38
C ASP A 25 -3.05 8.26 -16.94
N ASP A 26 -3.99 8.72 -16.14
CA ASP A 26 -3.80 8.84 -14.70
C ASP A 26 -3.67 7.46 -14.08
N TRP A 27 -2.90 7.37 -13.00
CA TRP A 27 -2.79 6.13 -12.23
C TRP A 27 -2.75 6.47 -10.75
N TYR A 28 -2.87 5.47 -9.90
CA TYR A 28 -2.92 5.70 -8.45
C TYR A 28 -2.26 4.55 -7.71
N TYR A 29 -1.95 4.82 -6.45
CA TYR A 29 -1.42 3.82 -5.53
C TYR A 29 -1.92 4.15 -4.13
N TYR A 30 -1.68 3.23 -3.20
CA TYR A 30 -2.04 3.42 -1.80
C TYR A 30 -0.78 3.44 -0.94
N SER A 31 -0.86 4.17 0.18
CA SER A 31 0.24 4.25 1.12
C SER A 31 -0.27 4.29 2.55
N LEU A 32 0.53 3.78 3.48
CA LEU A 32 0.21 3.80 4.89
C LEU A 32 1.48 4.06 5.68
N ASP A 33 1.48 5.12 6.48
CA ASP A 33 2.58 5.45 7.37
C ASP A 33 2.26 4.94 8.76
N ILE A 34 3.18 4.16 9.35
CA ILE A 34 3.07 3.67 10.71
C ILE A 34 4.39 3.97 11.40
N GLY A 35 4.35 4.86 12.39
CA GLY A 35 5.57 5.34 13.01
C GLY A 35 6.45 6.01 11.97
N ASN A 36 7.69 5.56 11.82
CA ASN A 36 8.59 6.07 10.80
C ASN A 36 8.74 5.12 9.60
N LEU A 37 7.85 4.13 9.49
CA LEU A 37 7.82 3.22 8.35
C LEU A 37 6.69 3.59 7.40
N SER A 38 6.96 3.42 6.11
CA SER A 38 5.97 3.66 5.07
C SER A 38 5.75 2.41 4.24
N LEU A 39 4.49 2.03 4.09
CA LEU A 39 4.08 0.94 3.20
C LEU A 39 3.51 1.55 1.94
N LEU A 40 3.92 1.03 0.80
CA LEU A 40 3.42 1.46 -0.50
C LEU A 40 2.86 0.27 -1.25
N THR A 41 1.91 0.52 -2.13
CA THR A 41 1.38 -0.54 -2.99
C THR A 41 1.89 -0.39 -4.41
N SER A 42 1.73 -1.46 -5.19
CA SER A 42 1.92 -1.39 -6.63
C SER A 42 1.03 -0.32 -7.25
N ALA A 43 1.45 0.22 -8.38
CA ALA A 43 0.65 1.21 -9.10
C ALA A 43 -0.51 0.54 -9.81
N SER A 44 -1.63 1.25 -9.93
CA SER A 44 -2.85 0.71 -10.53
C SER A 44 -2.66 0.27 -11.97
N ASP A 45 -1.77 0.93 -12.72
CA ASP A 45 -1.51 0.59 -14.11
C ASP A 45 -0.55 -0.60 -14.28
N GLU A 46 0.01 -1.11 -13.18
CA GLU A 46 0.89 -2.27 -13.18
C GLU A 46 0.21 -3.55 -12.71
N ILE A 47 -1.08 -3.46 -12.35
CA ILE A 47 -1.80 -4.60 -11.79
C ILE A 47 -2.16 -5.60 -12.89
N VAL A 48 -1.86 -6.87 -12.63
CA VAL A 48 -2.20 -7.99 -13.50
C VAL A 48 -3.21 -8.87 -12.80
N ASP A 49 -4.36 -9.10 -13.44
CA ASP A 49 -5.44 -9.94 -12.93
C ASP A 49 -5.96 -9.51 -11.56
N GLY A 50 -5.92 -8.20 -11.28
CA GLY A 50 -6.41 -7.67 -10.02
C GLY A 50 -5.55 -8.00 -8.82
N ASN A 51 -4.31 -8.42 -9.04
CA ASN A 51 -3.40 -8.83 -7.97
C ASN A 51 -2.51 -7.67 -7.53
N TRP A 52 -2.89 -7.05 -6.43
CA TRP A 52 -2.11 -5.98 -5.81
C TRP A 52 -1.09 -6.56 -4.84
N TYR A 53 0.01 -5.84 -4.64
CA TYR A 53 1.00 -6.18 -3.63
C TYR A 53 1.44 -4.91 -2.89
N CYS A 54 2.07 -5.13 -1.73
CA CYS A 54 2.50 -4.06 -0.83
C CYS A 54 3.98 -4.27 -0.51
N TYR A 55 4.71 -3.19 -0.28
CA TYR A 55 6.13 -3.25 0.06
C TYR A 55 6.49 -2.07 0.95
N PHE A 56 7.66 -2.16 1.61
CA PHE A 56 8.18 -1.03 2.37
C PHE A 56 8.85 -0.03 1.43
N ALA A 57 8.67 1.26 1.70
CA ALA A 57 9.26 2.31 0.88
C ALA A 57 10.79 2.22 0.85
N GLU A 58 11.40 1.73 1.92
CA GLU A 58 12.84 1.62 2.07
C GLU A 58 13.42 0.32 1.51
N SER A 59 12.59 -0.63 1.09
CA SER A 59 13.06 -1.93 0.64
C SER A 59 12.16 -2.49 -0.44
N ASP A 60 12.63 -2.50 -1.67
CA ASP A 60 11.90 -3.06 -2.80
C ASP A 60 12.08 -4.57 -2.94
N ASP A 61 12.91 -5.17 -2.09
CA ASP A 61 13.08 -6.63 -2.05
C ASP A 61 11.95 -7.33 -1.30
N PHE A 62 11.22 -6.59 -0.48
CA PHE A 62 10.14 -7.13 0.34
C PHE A 62 8.80 -6.85 -0.36
N LYS A 63 8.08 -7.92 -0.67
CA LYS A 63 6.76 -7.80 -1.27
C LYS A 63 5.77 -8.66 -0.51
N MET A 64 4.58 -8.15 -0.29
CA MET A 64 3.51 -8.85 0.42
C MET A 64 2.25 -8.82 -0.44
N ASP A 65 1.82 -9.97 -0.89
CA ASP A 65 0.66 -10.10 -1.76
C ASP A 65 -0.48 -10.90 -1.13
N ASN A 66 -0.35 -11.27 0.13
CA ASN A 66 -1.34 -12.04 0.87
C ASN A 66 -2.07 -11.15 1.87
N GLU A 67 -3.40 -11.13 1.78
CA GLU A 67 -4.24 -10.29 2.63
C GLU A 67 -4.04 -10.58 4.13
N ALA A 68 -4.02 -11.85 4.51
CA ALA A 68 -3.89 -12.23 5.92
C ALA A 68 -2.57 -11.75 6.49
N ASP A 69 -1.49 -11.91 5.72
CA ASP A 69 -0.16 -11.47 6.14
C ASP A 69 -0.09 -9.96 6.29
N LEU A 70 -0.70 -9.21 5.36
CA LEU A 70 -0.72 -7.76 5.44
C LEU A 70 -1.51 -7.28 6.66
N ARG A 71 -2.66 -7.88 6.92
CA ARG A 71 -3.47 -7.53 8.09
C ARG A 71 -2.70 -7.77 9.38
N ASP A 72 -1.99 -8.88 9.47
CA ASP A 72 -1.14 -9.20 10.62
C ASP A 72 0.00 -8.21 10.77
N LEU A 73 0.68 -7.88 9.67
CA LEU A 73 1.80 -6.94 9.68
C LEU A 73 1.35 -5.57 10.17
N VAL A 74 0.25 -5.04 9.64
CA VAL A 74 -0.26 -3.74 10.03
C VAL A 74 -0.64 -3.73 11.52
N ARG A 75 -1.27 -4.80 11.98
CA ARG A 75 -1.64 -4.94 13.39
C ARG A 75 -0.39 -4.92 14.29
N ILE A 76 0.61 -5.71 13.93
CA ILE A 76 1.85 -5.81 14.70
C ILE A 76 2.59 -4.47 14.71
N LEU A 77 2.68 -3.79 13.58
CA LEU A 77 3.37 -2.51 13.50
C LEU A 77 2.67 -1.44 14.34
N ARG A 78 1.35 -1.40 14.33
CA ARG A 78 0.60 -0.45 15.15
C ARG A 78 0.84 -0.68 16.63
N ILE A 79 0.89 -1.94 17.05
CA ILE A 79 1.18 -2.29 18.45
C ILE A 79 2.62 -1.91 18.79
N ALA A 80 3.57 -2.26 17.93
CA ALA A 80 4.99 -2.04 18.17
C ALA A 80 5.34 -0.54 18.26
N PHE A 81 4.68 0.29 17.47
CA PHE A 81 4.86 1.74 17.51
C PHE A 81 3.91 2.43 18.50
N LYS A 82 3.08 1.66 19.20
CA LYS A 82 2.11 2.18 20.16
C LYS A 82 1.14 3.17 19.52
N ILE A 83 0.77 2.91 18.27
CA ILE A 83 -0.21 3.70 17.57
C ILE A 83 -1.60 3.34 18.09
N ASP A 84 -2.46 4.34 18.26
CA ASP A 84 -3.84 4.11 18.68
C ASP A 84 -4.58 3.36 17.58
N VAL A 85 -5.10 2.18 17.92
CA VAL A 85 -5.77 1.31 16.96
C VAL A 85 -7.28 1.28 17.12
N ARG A 86 -7.83 2.16 17.91
CA ARG A 86 -9.26 2.26 18.11
C ARG A 86 -9.98 2.70 16.86
#